data_667d50d340ce5d287eee9932623469f5
#
_entry.id   667d50d340ce5d287eee9932623469f5
#
_cell.length_a   1.000
_cell.length_b   1.000
_cell.length_c   1.000
_cell.angle_alpha   90.00
_cell.angle_beta   90.00
_cell.angle_gamma   90.00
#
_symmetry.space_group_name_H-M   'P 1'
#
loop_
_entity.id
_entity.type
_entity.pdbx_description
1 polymer ?
#
loop_
_entity_poly.entity_id
_entity_poly.type
_entity_poly.pdbx_seq_one_letter_code
_entity_poly.pdbx_strand_id
1 'polypeptide(L)'
;MKIIKRNGSEVVFDISKIIAAVTKANNVVPAAQQLSKQQIHAIADHVQAVCGARNHAMNVEEIQDLVENAIMDTGAHEVARKYITYR
;
A
#
# COMPACT_ATOMS: atom_id res chain seq x y z
N MET A 1 -9.72 12.73 2.88
CA MET A 1 -9.99 11.47 3.61
C MET A 1 -9.02 11.35 4.80
N LYS A 2 -9.55 11.01 5.94
CA LYS A 2 -8.76 10.89 7.17
C LYS A 2 -8.43 9.43 7.48
N ILE A 3 -7.25 9.22 8.07
CA ILE A 3 -6.76 7.91 8.48
C ILE A 3 -6.49 7.95 9.97
N ILE A 4 -6.88 6.89 10.67
CA ILE A 4 -6.63 6.74 12.10
C ILE A 4 -5.37 5.90 12.28
N LYS A 5 -4.38 6.47 12.95
CA LYS A 5 -3.12 5.80 13.27
C LYS A 5 -3.29 4.86 14.48
N ARG A 6 -2.29 3.99 14.69
CA ARG A 6 -2.32 3.03 15.81
C ARG A 6 -2.48 3.70 17.18
N ASN A 7 -1.94 4.91 17.34
CA ASN A 7 -2.06 5.67 18.60
C ASN A 7 -3.39 6.44 18.71
N GLY A 8 -4.31 6.26 17.77
CA GLY A 8 -5.60 6.93 17.75
C GLY A 8 -5.60 8.33 17.12
N SER A 9 -4.45 8.87 16.75
CA SER A 9 -4.40 10.18 16.11
C SER A 9 -4.87 10.09 14.65
N GLU A 10 -5.40 11.20 14.13
CA GLU A 10 -5.87 11.30 12.75
C GLU A 10 -4.83 11.98 11.87
N VAL A 11 -4.68 11.47 10.64
CA VAL A 11 -3.85 12.09 9.60
C VAL A 11 -4.62 12.11 8.30
N VAL A 12 -4.23 13.00 7.39
CA VAL A 12 -4.81 13.05 6.04
C VAL A 12 -4.18 11.94 5.20
N PHE A 13 -5.02 11.28 4.38
CA PHE A 13 -4.55 10.28 3.43
C PHE A 13 -3.54 10.91 2.47
N ASP A 14 -2.42 10.25 2.29
CA ASP A 14 -1.34 10.71 1.42
C ASP A 14 -0.86 9.54 0.55
N ILE A 15 -1.28 9.56 -0.72
CA ILE A 15 -0.96 8.50 -1.68
C ILE A 15 0.56 8.34 -1.87
N SER A 16 1.33 9.40 -1.72
CA SER A 16 2.78 9.35 -1.88
C SER A 16 3.44 8.44 -0.85
N LYS A 17 2.85 8.32 0.33
CA LYS A 17 3.35 7.41 1.38
C LYS A 17 3.15 5.96 1.00
N ILE A 18 2.05 5.62 0.33
CA ILE A 18 1.81 4.27 -0.19
C ILE A 18 2.84 3.95 -1.26
N ILE A 19 3.03 4.86 -2.21
CA ILE A 19 4.02 4.69 -3.28
C ILE A 19 5.42 4.49 -2.70
N ALA A 20 5.81 5.30 -1.73
CA ALA A 20 7.12 5.19 -1.08
C ALA A 20 7.29 3.85 -0.37
N ALA A 21 6.28 3.39 0.37
CA ALA A 21 6.35 2.13 1.11
C ALA A 21 6.46 0.92 0.17
N VAL A 22 5.66 0.90 -0.90
CA VAL A 22 5.72 -0.19 -1.89
C VAL A 22 7.04 -0.15 -2.64
N THR A 23 7.53 1.03 -3.01
CA THR A 23 8.83 1.20 -3.67
C THR A 23 9.96 0.68 -2.80
N LYS A 24 9.94 0.97 -1.50
CA LYS A 24 10.94 0.46 -0.56
C LYS A 24 10.97 -1.07 -0.55
N ALA A 25 9.79 -1.70 -0.47
CA ALA A 25 9.69 -3.16 -0.52
C ALA A 25 10.19 -3.71 -1.86
N ASN A 26 9.85 -3.03 -2.96
CA ASN A 26 10.22 -3.44 -4.32
C ASN A 26 11.74 -3.41 -4.54
N ASN A 27 12.42 -2.42 -3.97
CA ASN A 27 13.85 -2.19 -4.21
C ASN A 27 14.76 -3.28 -3.64
N VAL A 28 14.28 -4.07 -2.69
CA VAL A 28 15.07 -5.15 -2.06
C VAL A 28 14.74 -6.54 -2.64
N VAL A 29 13.91 -6.59 -3.69
CA VAL A 29 13.53 -7.82 -4.38
C VAL A 29 14.36 -7.91 -5.67
N PRO A 30 14.78 -9.14 -6.10
CA PRO A 30 15.51 -9.31 -7.37
C PRO A 30 14.77 -8.69 -8.55
N ALA A 31 15.50 -8.10 -9.47
CA ALA A 31 14.94 -7.34 -10.60
C ALA A 31 13.86 -8.10 -11.37
N ALA A 32 14.05 -9.42 -11.57
CA ALA A 32 13.08 -10.26 -12.29
C ALA A 32 11.72 -10.37 -11.59
N GLN A 33 11.67 -10.05 -10.31
CA GLN A 33 10.45 -10.16 -9.48
C GLN A 33 9.91 -8.80 -9.06
N GLN A 34 10.53 -7.72 -9.53
CA GLN A 34 10.10 -6.36 -9.16
C GLN A 34 8.86 -5.93 -9.94
N LEU A 35 8.07 -5.09 -9.29
CA LEU A 35 7.00 -4.33 -9.94
C LEU A 35 7.61 -3.17 -10.71
N SER A 36 6.96 -2.78 -11.82
CA SER A 36 7.30 -1.54 -12.52
C SER A 36 6.76 -0.33 -11.76
N LYS A 37 7.28 0.86 -12.08
CA LYS A 37 6.72 2.12 -11.56
C LYS A 37 5.22 2.24 -11.84
N GLN A 38 4.80 1.88 -13.06
CA GLN A 38 3.39 1.94 -13.45
C GLN A 38 2.52 1.03 -12.60
N GLN A 39 3.01 -0.18 -12.31
CA GLN A 39 2.30 -1.10 -11.44
C GLN A 39 2.18 -0.57 -10.02
N ILE A 40 3.23 0.03 -9.49
CA ILE A 40 3.21 0.62 -8.14
C ILE A 40 2.19 1.77 -8.08
N HIS A 41 2.17 2.64 -9.08
CA HIS A 41 1.20 3.73 -9.14
C HIS A 41 -0.23 3.21 -9.28
N ALA A 42 -0.45 2.16 -10.07
CA ALA A 42 -1.76 1.54 -10.22
C ALA A 42 -2.25 0.93 -8.90
N ILE A 43 -1.37 0.31 -8.13
CA ILE A 43 -1.70 -0.20 -6.79
C ILE A 43 -2.14 0.94 -5.88
N ALA A 44 -1.38 2.03 -5.85
CA ALA A 44 -1.69 3.18 -5.01
C ALA A 44 -3.04 3.81 -5.40
N ASP A 45 -3.28 3.98 -6.68
CA ASP A 45 -4.55 4.52 -7.19
C ASP A 45 -5.74 3.63 -6.83
N HIS A 46 -5.57 2.31 -6.94
CA HIS A 46 -6.60 1.35 -6.56
C HIS A 46 -6.93 1.45 -5.08
N VAL A 47 -5.92 1.48 -4.22
CA VAL A 47 -6.12 1.60 -2.77
C VAL A 47 -6.82 2.91 -2.44
N GLN A 48 -6.42 4.01 -3.06
CA GLN A 48 -7.08 5.31 -2.87
C GLN A 48 -8.55 5.26 -3.25
N ALA A 49 -8.87 4.63 -4.39
CA ALA A 49 -10.25 4.51 -4.86
C ALA A 49 -11.11 3.67 -3.90
N VAL A 50 -10.57 2.56 -3.40
CA VAL A 50 -11.27 1.70 -2.45
C VAL A 50 -11.52 2.45 -1.14
N CYS A 51 -10.51 3.14 -0.62
CA CYS A 51 -10.64 3.93 0.61
C CYS A 51 -11.67 5.05 0.45
N GLY A 52 -11.66 5.74 -0.68
CA GLY A 52 -12.59 6.82 -0.96
C GLY A 52 -14.05 6.37 -1.08
N ALA A 53 -14.29 5.10 -1.42
CA ALA A 53 -15.63 4.54 -1.53
C ALA A 53 -16.20 4.06 -0.19
N ARG A 54 -15.38 4.00 0.86
CA ARG A 54 -15.82 3.56 2.19
C ARG A 54 -16.49 4.70 2.96
N ASN A 55 -17.51 4.36 3.75
CA ASN A 55 -18.31 5.34 4.50
C ASN A 55 -17.80 5.55 5.93
N HIS A 56 -16.58 5.20 6.21
CA HIS A 56 -15.98 5.37 7.54
C HIS A 56 -14.51 5.76 7.41
N ALA A 57 -13.98 6.34 8.47
CA ALA A 57 -12.55 6.63 8.54
C ALA A 57 -11.78 5.30 8.56
N MET A 58 -10.79 5.18 7.70
CA MET A 58 -9.96 3.98 7.61
C MET A 58 -8.87 4.04 8.66
N ASN A 59 -8.61 2.93 9.34
CA ASN A 59 -7.43 2.84 10.16
C ASN A 59 -6.23 2.37 9.32
N VAL A 60 -5.02 2.61 9.82
CA VAL A 60 -3.80 2.30 9.07
C VAL A 60 -3.68 0.82 8.73
N GLU A 61 -4.17 -0.06 9.63
CA GLU A 61 -4.11 -1.51 9.41
C GLU A 61 -4.95 -1.92 8.19
N GLU A 62 -6.14 -1.35 8.05
CA GLU A 62 -7.02 -1.63 6.91
C GLU A 62 -6.37 -1.21 5.60
N ILE A 63 -5.69 -0.07 5.59
CA ILE A 63 -5.00 0.42 4.39
C ILE A 63 -3.82 -0.49 4.06
N GLN A 64 -3.06 -0.91 5.06
CA GLN A 64 -1.94 -1.83 4.85
C GLN A 64 -2.41 -3.16 4.28
N ASP A 65 -3.55 -3.68 4.75
CA ASP A 65 -4.14 -4.90 4.21
C ASP A 65 -4.55 -4.73 2.74
N LEU A 66 -5.14 -3.58 2.40
CA LEU A 66 -5.51 -3.29 1.00
C LEU A 66 -4.28 -3.23 0.09
N VAL A 67 -3.21 -2.59 0.55
CA VAL A 67 -1.95 -2.50 -0.21
C VAL A 67 -1.36 -3.88 -0.42
N GLU A 68 -1.25 -4.66 0.65
CA GLU A 68 -0.72 -6.02 0.61
C GLU A 68 -1.48 -6.89 -0.38
N ASN A 69 -2.81 -6.89 -0.31
CA ASN A 69 -3.66 -7.66 -1.20
C ASN A 69 -3.52 -7.20 -2.66
N ALA A 70 -3.41 -5.90 -2.90
CA ALA A 70 -3.21 -5.36 -4.23
C ALA A 70 -1.87 -5.81 -4.84
N ILE A 71 -0.81 -5.85 -4.02
CA ILE A 71 0.49 -6.37 -4.47
C ILE A 71 0.37 -7.86 -4.80
N MET A 72 -0.26 -8.65 -3.93
CA MET A 72 -0.45 -10.09 -4.14
C MET A 72 -1.24 -10.37 -5.42
N ASP A 73 -2.24 -9.56 -5.71
CA ASP A 73 -3.08 -9.72 -6.91
C ASP A 73 -2.30 -9.54 -8.20
N THR A 74 -1.17 -8.83 -8.17
CA THR A 74 -0.29 -8.73 -9.35
C THR A 74 0.57 -9.97 -9.57
N GLY A 75 0.63 -10.87 -8.59
CA GLY A 75 1.54 -12.02 -8.61
C GLY A 75 2.92 -11.72 -8.04
N ALA A 76 3.17 -10.48 -7.59
CA ALA A 76 4.47 -10.07 -7.04
C ALA A 76 4.61 -10.50 -5.57
N HIS A 77 4.64 -11.81 -5.33
CA HIS A 77 4.61 -12.39 -3.98
C HIS A 77 5.82 -11.98 -3.13
N GLU A 78 6.99 -11.85 -3.71
CA GLU A 78 8.19 -11.47 -2.97
C GLU A 78 8.12 -10.00 -2.52
N VAL A 79 7.56 -9.12 -3.37
CA VAL A 79 7.33 -7.72 -2.99
C VAL A 79 6.33 -7.66 -1.84
N ALA A 80 5.25 -8.44 -1.90
CA ALA A 80 4.26 -8.50 -0.83
C ALA A 80 4.89 -8.96 0.49
N ARG A 81 5.74 -9.96 0.48
CA ARG A 81 6.45 -10.45 1.67
C ARG A 81 7.31 -9.36 2.30
N LYS A 82 8.04 -8.62 1.47
CA LYS A 82 8.87 -7.51 1.96
C LYS A 82 8.02 -6.38 2.51
N TYR A 83 6.90 -6.09 1.86
CA TYR A 83 5.96 -5.07 2.35
C TYR A 83 5.43 -5.43 3.74
N ILE A 84 5.04 -6.68 3.95
CA ILE A 84 4.59 -7.18 5.27
C ILE A 84 5.66 -6.95 6.33
N THR A 85 6.92 -7.16 5.98
CA THR A 85 8.05 -6.96 6.91
C THR A 85 8.19 -5.49 7.33
N TYR A 86 7.89 -4.56 6.43
CA TYR A 86 8.07 -3.12 6.67
C TYR A 86 6.85 -2.46 7.33
N ARG A 87 5.70 -3.08 7.27
CA ARG A 87 4.49 -2.48 7.84
C ARG A 87 4.36 -2.60 9.39
#